data_64e47ea2e81ce91912478e02fa11871e
#
_entry.id   64e47ea2e81ce91912478e02fa11871e
#
_cell.length_a   1.000
_cell.length_b   1.000
_cell.length_c   1.000
_cell.angle_alpha   90.00
_cell.angle_beta   90.00
_cell.angle_gamma   90.00
#
_symmetry.space_group_name_H-M   'P 1'
#
loop_
_entity.id
_entity.type
_entity.pdbx_description
1 polymer ?
#
loop_
_entity_poly.entity_id
_entity_poly.type
_entity_poly.pdbx_seq_one_letter_code
_entity_poly.pdbx_strand_id
1 'polypeptide(L)'
;MALYISNAILHTVGYDDHQVRFSDIELEVDSEICSEFVGKHVRRLLKNPAAKKAVFSAQSQAYSLVKSFQGEEVRFKQFSRLICERLAEVMKGNEDIPPADVLIAFFDYSKKTYIAIIKLNFGECFVRKLASGDGGATGNQIVKDNIVLSLGAGSVEEACLIPYDPMVLRVQEKAHKVGNGEKNYFSELFLECETQISDKEAVDAIREIADEVTSKYFEGNIEMAAKVKAALIQEAKDMGDDDSLILEKIVDRAFGENSEAKDEFVALAKEYDLPHQIEVDKSYLQRAFKTQRFVADNGVEIKFPVELCQDPEQVQMVANPDGTFTITLSKLHPSL
;
A
#
# COMPACT_ATOMS: atom_id res chain seq x y z
N MET A 1 -5.40 14.22 12.76
CA MET A 1 -4.17 14.99 12.49
C MET A 1 -4.41 15.91 11.30
N ALA A 2 -3.98 17.16 11.39
CA ALA A 2 -4.20 18.14 10.32
C ALA A 2 -3.22 17.86 9.16
N LEU A 3 -3.70 17.94 7.94
CA LEU A 3 -2.93 17.96 6.71
C LEU A 3 -2.99 19.40 6.18
N TYR A 4 -1.84 19.99 5.91
CA TYR A 4 -1.71 21.32 5.30
C TYR A 4 -0.94 21.20 3.99
N ILE A 5 -1.59 21.53 2.88
CA ILE A 5 -0.98 21.49 1.55
C ILE A 5 -0.49 22.91 1.23
N SER A 6 0.82 23.08 1.05
CA SER A 6 1.44 24.36 0.76
C SER A 6 1.43 24.67 -0.73
N ASN A 7 1.75 23.66 -1.56
CA ASN A 7 1.82 23.79 -3.02
C ASN A 7 1.31 22.50 -3.67
N ALA A 8 0.67 22.62 -4.81
CA ALA A 8 0.35 21.48 -5.67
C ALA A 8 0.34 21.92 -7.14
N ILE A 9 0.76 21.01 -8.03
CA ILE A 9 0.76 21.25 -9.47
C ILE A 9 0.47 19.93 -10.19
N LEU A 10 -0.17 20.02 -11.35
CA LEU A 10 -0.52 18.89 -12.19
C LEU A 10 0.10 19.07 -13.57
N HIS A 11 0.96 18.15 -13.98
CA HIS A 11 1.55 18.07 -15.31
C HIS A 11 1.05 16.83 -16.04
N THR A 12 1.11 16.81 -17.37
CA THR A 12 0.76 15.64 -18.17
C THR A 12 2.02 15.04 -18.79
N VAL A 13 2.19 13.72 -18.72
CA VAL A 13 3.35 13.00 -19.26
C VAL A 13 2.88 11.89 -20.20
N GLY A 14 3.56 11.76 -21.34
CA GLY A 14 3.36 10.63 -22.26
C GLY A 14 2.13 10.72 -23.18
N TYR A 15 1.45 11.86 -23.27
CA TYR A 15 0.23 11.99 -24.05
C TYR A 15 0.46 12.03 -25.56
N ASP A 16 1.46 12.80 -26.04
CA ASP A 16 1.83 12.88 -27.45
C ASP A 16 3.35 12.64 -27.54
N ASP A 17 3.79 11.62 -28.26
CA ASP A 17 5.20 11.28 -28.48
C ASP A 17 6.06 11.31 -27.19
N HIS A 18 5.48 10.93 -26.05
CA HIS A 18 6.11 10.95 -24.71
C HIS A 18 6.58 12.33 -24.25
N GLN A 19 6.01 13.41 -24.79
CA GLN A 19 6.32 14.77 -24.35
C GLN A 19 5.60 15.10 -23.04
N VAL A 20 6.19 16.04 -22.30
CA VAL A 20 5.58 16.60 -21.10
C VAL A 20 4.80 17.87 -21.48
N ARG A 21 3.55 17.96 -21.03
CA ARG A 21 2.79 19.21 -21.05
C ARG A 21 2.85 19.82 -19.67
N PHE A 22 3.62 20.89 -19.56
CA PHE A 22 3.78 21.60 -18.30
C PHE A 22 2.63 22.52 -18.00
N SER A 23 2.16 22.49 -16.77
CA SER A 23 1.34 23.56 -16.19
C SER A 23 2.24 24.74 -15.76
N ASP A 24 1.82 25.94 -16.11
CA ASP A 24 2.51 27.17 -15.68
C ASP A 24 1.93 27.71 -14.38
N ILE A 25 0.76 27.22 -13.98
CA ILE A 25 0.01 27.68 -12.82
C ILE A 25 -0.15 26.52 -11.84
N GLU A 26 0.15 26.79 -10.57
CA GLU A 26 -0.12 25.87 -9.48
C GLU A 26 -1.62 25.73 -9.22
N LEU A 27 -2.02 24.60 -8.65
CA LEU A 27 -3.40 24.37 -8.25
C LEU A 27 -3.78 25.29 -7.09
N GLU A 28 -5.03 25.73 -7.05
CA GLU A 28 -5.56 26.56 -5.97
C GLU A 28 -5.83 25.69 -4.73
N VAL A 29 -4.78 25.46 -3.93
CA VAL A 29 -4.82 24.55 -2.77
C VAL A 29 -5.78 25.02 -1.67
N ASP A 30 -6.14 26.30 -1.64
CA ASP A 30 -7.16 26.86 -0.74
C ASP A 30 -8.59 26.59 -1.22
N SER A 31 -8.77 26.16 -2.47
CA SER A 31 -10.07 25.72 -3.00
C SER A 31 -10.47 24.39 -2.35
N GLU A 32 -11.72 24.28 -1.92
CA GLU A 32 -12.27 23.06 -1.32
C GLU A 32 -12.10 21.84 -2.24
N ILE A 33 -12.38 22.00 -3.54
CA ILE A 33 -12.28 20.93 -4.54
C ILE A 33 -10.84 20.44 -4.67
N CYS A 34 -9.88 21.35 -4.80
CA CYS A 34 -8.47 21.00 -4.95
C CYS A 34 -7.91 20.39 -3.68
N SER A 35 -8.18 21.02 -2.53
CA SER A 35 -7.77 20.53 -1.22
C SER A 35 -8.33 19.13 -0.90
N GLU A 36 -9.60 18.88 -1.25
CA GLU A 36 -10.22 17.57 -1.12
C GLU A 36 -9.52 16.54 -2.01
N PHE A 37 -9.32 16.85 -3.30
CA PHE A 37 -8.72 15.94 -4.28
C PHE A 37 -7.29 15.56 -3.87
N VAL A 38 -6.40 16.54 -3.71
CA VAL A 38 -5.01 16.33 -3.31
C VAL A 38 -4.93 15.64 -1.96
N GLY A 39 -5.71 16.12 -0.99
CA GLY A 39 -5.74 15.59 0.37
C GLY A 39 -6.20 14.14 0.44
N LYS A 40 -7.15 13.69 -0.39
CA LYS A 40 -7.57 12.28 -0.46
C LYS A 40 -6.44 11.39 -0.97
N HIS A 41 -5.75 11.77 -2.05
CA HIS A 41 -4.64 11.00 -2.59
C HIS A 41 -3.49 10.88 -1.58
N VAL A 42 -3.07 12.00 -0.99
CA VAL A 42 -1.99 12.04 0.00
C VAL A 42 -2.32 11.20 1.24
N ARG A 43 -3.51 11.38 1.84
CA ARG A 43 -3.90 10.60 3.03
C ARG A 43 -3.97 9.10 2.75
N ARG A 44 -4.38 8.74 1.54
CA ARG A 44 -4.42 7.34 1.13
C ARG A 44 -3.03 6.74 1.04
N LEU A 45 -2.09 7.45 0.38
CA LEU A 45 -0.72 7.00 0.25
C LEU A 45 0.00 6.92 1.60
N LEU A 46 -0.24 7.88 2.52
CA LEU A 46 0.27 7.85 3.90
C LEU A 46 -0.16 6.59 4.67
N LYS A 47 -1.33 6.03 4.35
CA LYS A 47 -1.92 4.88 5.06
C LYS A 47 -1.87 3.58 4.25
N ASN A 48 -1.25 3.59 3.08
CA ASN A 48 -1.22 2.41 2.21
C ASN A 48 -0.24 1.36 2.73
N PRO A 49 -0.70 0.19 3.19
CA PRO A 49 0.19 -0.86 3.68
C PRO A 49 0.98 -1.56 2.57
N ALA A 50 0.57 -1.38 1.30
CA ALA A 50 1.29 -1.90 0.14
C ALA A 50 2.39 -0.95 -0.35
N ALA A 51 2.51 0.26 0.23
CA ALA A 51 3.61 1.16 -0.10
C ALA A 51 4.89 0.67 0.60
N LYS A 52 5.90 0.35 -0.21
CA LYS A 52 7.21 -0.12 0.23
C LYS A 52 8.01 1.03 0.84
N LYS A 53 8.79 0.76 1.88
CA LYS A 53 9.84 1.68 2.33
C LYS A 53 10.97 1.64 1.32
N ALA A 54 11.60 2.80 1.06
CA ALA A 54 12.71 2.86 0.12
C ALA A 54 13.74 3.92 0.52
N VAL A 55 14.97 3.72 0.08
CA VAL A 55 16.07 4.65 0.28
C VAL A 55 16.70 4.95 -1.08
N PHE A 56 16.91 6.23 -1.37
CA PHE A 56 17.59 6.61 -2.60
C PHE A 56 18.99 6.02 -2.69
N SER A 57 19.36 5.55 -3.87
CA SER A 57 20.76 5.19 -4.13
C SER A 57 21.66 6.44 -4.05
N ALA A 58 22.93 6.24 -3.74
CA ALA A 58 23.88 7.35 -3.61
C ALA A 58 24.07 8.16 -4.92
N GLN A 59 23.71 7.57 -6.06
CA GLN A 59 23.85 8.17 -7.40
C GLN A 59 22.51 8.62 -7.98
N SER A 60 21.43 8.57 -7.21
CA SER A 60 20.10 8.93 -7.68
C SER A 60 20.01 10.38 -8.14
N GLN A 61 19.58 10.57 -9.38
CA GLN A 61 19.28 11.89 -9.93
C GLN A 61 18.03 12.47 -9.26
N ALA A 62 17.03 11.65 -8.97
CA ALA A 62 15.83 12.08 -8.24
C ALA A 62 16.20 12.59 -6.83
N TYR A 63 17.13 11.93 -6.13
CA TYR A 63 17.66 12.42 -4.85
C TYR A 63 18.29 13.80 -4.98
N SER A 64 19.12 14.01 -6.01
CA SER A 64 19.78 15.29 -6.26
C SER A 64 18.77 16.42 -6.48
N LEU A 65 17.70 16.16 -7.26
CA LEU A 65 16.62 17.12 -7.47
C LEU A 65 15.87 17.45 -6.17
N VAL A 66 15.58 16.44 -5.35
CA VAL A 66 14.92 16.63 -4.04
C VAL A 66 15.80 17.47 -3.12
N LYS A 67 17.11 17.20 -3.08
CA LYS A 67 18.06 17.97 -2.27
C LYS A 67 18.17 19.42 -2.72
N SER A 68 18.24 19.68 -4.02
CA SER A 68 18.26 21.06 -4.55
C SER A 68 16.97 21.81 -4.21
N PHE A 69 15.82 21.14 -4.20
CA PHE A 69 14.57 21.74 -3.76
C PHE A 69 14.55 22.00 -2.24
N GLN A 70 15.03 21.07 -1.43
CA GLN A 70 15.15 21.25 0.03
C GLN A 70 16.12 22.36 0.41
N GLY A 71 17.20 22.53 -0.35
CA GLY A 71 18.19 23.61 -0.19
C GLY A 71 17.74 24.96 -0.76
N GLU A 72 16.50 25.08 -1.26
CA GLU A 72 15.95 26.27 -1.91
C GLU A 72 16.72 26.73 -3.16
N GLU A 73 17.61 25.88 -3.71
CA GLU A 73 18.32 26.17 -4.97
C GLU A 73 17.37 26.16 -6.16
N VAL A 74 16.28 25.35 -6.05
CA VAL A 74 15.25 25.19 -7.08
C VAL A 74 13.88 25.45 -6.49
N ARG A 75 13.08 26.28 -7.13
CA ARG A 75 11.70 26.58 -6.70
C ARG A 75 10.74 25.45 -7.07
N PHE A 76 9.61 25.36 -6.38
CA PHE A 76 8.62 24.28 -6.53
C PHE A 76 8.20 24.00 -7.99
N LYS A 77 7.84 25.01 -8.78
CA LYS A 77 7.50 24.83 -10.20
C LYS A 77 8.65 24.28 -11.06
N GLN A 78 9.87 24.74 -10.80
CA GLN A 78 11.04 24.24 -11.52
C GLN A 78 11.34 22.79 -11.12
N PHE A 79 11.29 22.49 -9.81
CA PHE A 79 11.43 21.13 -9.30
C PHE A 79 10.42 20.19 -9.94
N SER A 80 9.13 20.57 -9.97
CA SER A 80 8.07 19.73 -10.53
C SER A 80 8.28 19.43 -12.02
N ARG A 81 8.79 20.39 -12.80
CA ARG A 81 9.13 20.18 -14.20
C ARG A 81 10.27 19.19 -14.38
N LEU A 82 11.37 19.38 -13.63
CA LEU A 82 12.53 18.48 -13.70
C LEU A 82 12.16 17.04 -13.34
N ILE A 83 11.29 16.86 -12.34
CA ILE A 83 10.76 15.52 -11.97
C ILE A 83 9.94 14.92 -13.11
N CYS A 84 9.07 15.69 -13.76
CA CYS A 84 8.28 15.19 -14.89
C CYS A 84 9.12 14.92 -16.15
N GLU A 85 10.14 15.73 -16.43
CA GLU A 85 11.09 15.48 -17.51
C GLU A 85 11.79 14.14 -17.31
N ARG A 86 12.29 13.90 -16.08
CA ARG A 86 12.92 12.62 -15.75
C ARG A 86 11.97 11.42 -15.91
N LEU A 87 10.72 11.55 -15.47
CA LEU A 87 9.73 10.49 -15.65
C LEU A 87 9.46 10.23 -17.15
N ALA A 88 9.35 11.29 -17.94
CA ALA A 88 9.15 11.19 -19.39
C ALA A 88 10.32 10.48 -20.09
N GLU A 89 11.55 10.74 -19.66
CA GLU A 89 12.74 10.05 -20.16
C GLU A 89 12.67 8.53 -19.91
N VAL A 90 12.22 8.12 -18.72
CA VAL A 90 12.03 6.70 -18.39
C VAL A 90 10.90 6.08 -19.19
N MET A 91 9.81 6.82 -19.43
CA MET A 91 8.67 6.35 -20.23
C MET A 91 9.02 6.24 -21.71
N LYS A 92 9.99 7.01 -22.19
CA LYS A 92 10.39 6.99 -23.62
C LYS A 92 10.91 5.63 -24.04
N GLY A 93 10.25 5.06 -25.04
CA GLY A 93 10.57 3.73 -25.57
C GLY A 93 10.05 2.55 -24.73
N ASN A 94 9.18 2.82 -23.73
CA ASN A 94 8.53 1.83 -22.89
C ASN A 94 6.99 2.00 -22.99
N GLU A 95 6.41 1.50 -24.08
CA GLU A 95 4.98 1.69 -24.43
C GLU A 95 4.00 1.05 -23.41
N ASP A 96 4.47 0.11 -22.59
CA ASP A 96 3.67 -0.52 -21.54
C ASP A 96 3.41 0.44 -20.36
N ILE A 97 4.18 1.53 -20.25
CA ILE A 97 3.96 2.54 -19.22
C ILE A 97 2.91 3.54 -19.74
N PRO A 98 1.70 3.54 -19.16
CA PRO A 98 0.62 4.36 -19.68
C PRO A 98 0.87 5.87 -19.48
N PRO A 99 0.37 6.72 -20.41
CA PRO A 99 0.36 8.17 -20.20
C PRO A 99 -0.46 8.54 -18.99
N ALA A 100 -0.10 9.65 -18.34
CA ALA A 100 -0.72 10.04 -17.10
C ALA A 100 -0.63 11.54 -16.82
N ASP A 101 -1.48 11.99 -15.91
CA ASP A 101 -1.23 13.23 -15.19
C ASP A 101 -0.36 12.94 -13.96
N VAL A 102 0.60 13.84 -13.69
CA VAL A 102 1.50 13.74 -12.54
C VAL A 102 1.18 14.88 -11.58
N LEU A 103 0.60 14.50 -10.45
CA LEU A 103 0.33 15.40 -9.35
C LEU A 103 1.55 15.46 -8.45
N ILE A 104 2.12 16.66 -8.30
CA ILE A 104 3.19 16.92 -7.34
C ILE A 104 2.66 17.85 -6.27
N ALA A 105 2.81 17.46 -5.01
CA ALA A 105 2.34 18.25 -3.88
C ALA A 105 3.43 18.37 -2.79
N PHE A 106 3.49 19.54 -2.18
CA PHE A 106 4.31 19.84 -1.03
C PHE A 106 3.40 20.13 0.16
N PHE A 107 3.59 19.42 1.26
CA PHE A 107 2.63 19.46 2.36
C PHE A 107 3.23 19.08 3.70
N ASP A 108 2.56 19.52 4.77
CA ASP A 108 2.85 19.13 6.14
C ASP A 108 1.81 18.16 6.67
N TYR A 109 2.26 17.10 7.33
CA TYR A 109 1.42 16.15 8.04
C TYR A 109 2.11 15.66 9.31
N SER A 110 1.41 15.73 10.46
CA SER A 110 1.95 15.27 11.76
C SER A 110 3.33 15.84 12.11
N LYS A 111 3.53 17.14 11.88
CA LYS A 111 4.79 17.88 12.13
C LYS A 111 5.97 17.45 11.23
N LYS A 112 5.71 16.73 10.18
CA LYS A 112 6.71 16.36 9.17
C LYS A 112 6.30 16.97 7.84
N THR A 113 7.29 17.40 7.08
CA THR A 113 7.13 17.93 5.73
C THR A 113 7.39 16.86 4.69
N TYR A 114 6.60 16.83 3.64
CA TYR A 114 6.62 15.80 2.59
C TYR A 114 6.52 16.40 1.20
N ILE A 115 7.12 15.72 0.25
CA ILE A 115 6.82 15.81 -1.18
C ILE A 115 6.03 14.57 -1.57
N ALA A 116 4.90 14.73 -2.28
CA ALA A 116 4.21 13.64 -2.96
C ALA A 116 4.43 13.76 -4.47
N ILE A 117 4.72 12.65 -5.13
CA ILE A 117 4.71 12.50 -6.58
C ILE A 117 3.73 11.37 -6.88
N ILE A 118 2.63 11.67 -7.56
CA ILE A 118 1.52 10.74 -7.79
C ILE A 118 1.22 10.71 -9.28
N LYS A 119 1.41 9.56 -9.89
CA LYS A 119 1.07 9.32 -11.30
C LYS A 119 -0.38 8.84 -11.38
N LEU A 120 -1.20 9.63 -12.05
CA LEU A 120 -2.63 9.41 -12.25
C LEU A 120 -2.85 8.95 -13.70
N ASN A 121 -2.88 7.64 -13.91
CA ASN A 121 -3.09 7.07 -15.23
C ASN A 121 -4.43 7.52 -15.80
N PHE A 122 -4.48 7.79 -17.10
CA PHE A 122 -5.71 8.18 -17.76
C PHE A 122 -6.74 7.07 -17.67
N GLY A 123 -7.92 7.44 -17.20
CA GLY A 123 -9.07 6.56 -17.13
C GLY A 123 -10.13 6.95 -18.15
N GLU A 124 -10.94 5.98 -18.56
CA GLU A 124 -12.08 6.20 -19.44
C GLU A 124 -13.37 6.32 -18.62
N CYS A 125 -14.20 7.30 -18.93
CA CYS A 125 -15.55 7.34 -18.41
C CYS A 125 -16.55 7.80 -19.50
N PHE A 126 -17.81 7.49 -19.28
CA PHE A 126 -18.89 8.02 -20.09
C PHE A 126 -19.55 9.19 -19.37
N VAL A 127 -19.56 10.34 -20.01
CA VAL A 127 -20.23 11.55 -19.52
C VAL A 127 -21.44 11.89 -20.37
N ARG A 128 -22.51 12.34 -19.72
CA ARG A 128 -23.66 12.86 -20.40
C ARG A 128 -23.41 14.32 -20.75
N LYS A 129 -23.51 14.67 -22.05
CA LYS A 129 -23.56 16.05 -22.53
C LYS A 129 -24.93 16.37 -23.06
N LEU A 130 -25.40 17.58 -22.83
CA LEU A 130 -26.58 18.11 -23.51
C LEU A 130 -26.19 18.52 -24.94
N ALA A 131 -26.87 17.97 -25.93
CA ALA A 131 -26.73 18.36 -27.33
C ALA A 131 -27.93 19.23 -27.72
N SER A 132 -27.63 20.32 -28.36
CA SER A 132 -28.68 21.17 -29.00
C SER A 132 -28.79 20.76 -30.46
N GLY A 133 -29.96 20.29 -30.85
CA GLY A 133 -30.27 19.99 -32.26
C GLY A 133 -30.90 21.17 -32.99
N ASP A 134 -31.04 21.03 -34.31
CA ASP A 134 -31.74 22.01 -35.15
C ASP A 134 -33.19 22.21 -34.67
N GLY A 135 -33.64 23.46 -34.66
CA GLY A 135 -34.99 23.82 -34.23
C GLY A 135 -35.21 23.91 -32.71
N GLY A 136 -34.15 23.95 -31.90
CA GLY A 136 -34.25 24.11 -30.45
C GLY A 136 -34.55 22.81 -29.72
N ALA A 137 -34.47 21.67 -30.38
CA ALA A 137 -34.56 20.36 -29.71
C ALA A 137 -33.33 20.12 -28.82
N THR A 138 -33.57 19.73 -27.57
CA THR A 138 -32.50 19.33 -26.64
C THR A 138 -32.47 17.82 -26.50
N GLY A 139 -31.30 17.24 -26.67
CA GLY A 139 -31.07 15.80 -26.50
C GLY A 139 -29.95 15.50 -25.54
N ASN A 140 -29.92 14.28 -25.02
CA ASN A 140 -28.78 13.78 -24.26
C ASN A 140 -27.85 12.98 -25.17
N GLN A 141 -26.58 13.30 -25.14
CA GLN A 141 -25.53 12.56 -25.84
C GLN A 141 -24.61 11.91 -24.81
N ILE A 142 -24.24 10.65 -25.04
CA ILE A 142 -23.22 9.97 -24.30
C ILE A 142 -21.90 10.18 -25.03
N VAL A 143 -20.92 10.75 -24.33
CA VAL A 143 -19.58 11.02 -24.86
C VAL A 143 -18.58 10.26 -24.00
N LYS A 144 -17.63 9.58 -24.64
CA LYS A 144 -16.50 8.97 -23.95
C LYS A 144 -15.48 10.06 -23.63
N ASP A 145 -15.09 10.15 -22.37
CA ASP A 145 -14.02 11.01 -21.91
C ASP A 145 -12.87 10.13 -21.42
N ASN A 146 -11.68 10.37 -21.92
CA ASN A 146 -10.50 9.54 -21.66
C ASN A 146 -9.54 10.21 -20.65
N ILE A 147 -9.87 11.41 -20.17
CA ILE A 147 -9.05 12.18 -19.24
C ILE A 147 -9.85 12.42 -17.97
N VAL A 148 -9.89 11.41 -17.12
CA VAL A 148 -10.65 11.45 -15.88
C VAL A 148 -9.72 11.32 -14.70
N LEU A 149 -9.70 12.32 -13.83
CA LEU A 149 -9.01 12.29 -12.55
C LEU A 149 -9.86 11.47 -11.57
N SER A 150 -9.50 10.23 -11.35
CA SER A 150 -10.25 9.32 -10.48
C SER A 150 -9.79 9.40 -9.03
N LEU A 151 -10.77 9.40 -8.11
CA LEU A 151 -10.55 9.21 -6.67
C LEU A 151 -10.68 7.74 -6.24
N GLY A 152 -10.93 6.84 -7.16
CA GLY A 152 -11.16 5.42 -6.92
C GLY A 152 -9.96 4.68 -6.31
N ALA A 153 -10.25 3.52 -5.71
CA ALA A 153 -9.23 2.74 -5.01
C ALA A 153 -8.14 2.17 -5.91
N GLY A 154 -8.35 1.98 -7.18
CA GLY A 154 -7.38 1.46 -8.16
C GLY A 154 -6.79 2.52 -9.08
N SER A 155 -7.05 3.81 -8.84
CA SER A 155 -6.68 4.87 -9.79
C SER A 155 -5.20 5.29 -9.74
N VAL A 156 -4.46 4.91 -8.72
CA VAL A 156 -3.04 5.22 -8.55
C VAL A 156 -2.27 3.92 -8.54
N GLU A 157 -1.49 3.68 -9.57
CA GLU A 157 -0.59 2.53 -9.65
C GLU A 157 0.81 2.91 -9.16
N GLU A 158 1.29 4.10 -9.49
CA GLU A 158 2.61 4.60 -9.10
C GLU A 158 2.50 5.90 -8.31
N ALA A 159 3.13 5.93 -7.15
CA ALA A 159 3.24 7.13 -6.33
C ALA A 159 4.39 7.00 -5.32
N CYS A 160 4.94 8.13 -4.89
CA CYS A 160 5.82 8.14 -3.74
C CYS A 160 5.54 9.31 -2.79
N LEU A 161 5.86 9.10 -1.52
CA LEU A 161 6.00 10.13 -0.50
C LEU A 161 7.46 10.23 -0.10
N ILE A 162 7.98 11.42 -0.10
CA ILE A 162 9.36 11.72 0.27
C ILE A 162 9.31 12.65 1.49
N PRO A 163 9.53 12.12 2.71
CA PRO A 163 9.66 12.97 3.89
C PRO A 163 10.98 13.73 3.84
N TYR A 164 11.00 14.94 4.41
CA TYR A 164 12.23 15.73 4.45
C TYR A 164 13.28 15.14 5.39
N ASP A 165 12.82 14.60 6.53
CA ASP A 165 13.69 14.00 7.53
C ASP A 165 12.92 12.99 8.42
N PRO A 166 13.40 11.74 8.59
CA PRO A 166 14.41 11.09 7.74
C PRO A 166 13.87 10.84 6.33
N MET A 167 14.75 10.86 5.32
CA MET A 167 14.38 10.68 3.92
C MET A 167 14.21 9.19 3.56
N VAL A 168 13.30 8.52 4.26
CA VAL A 168 12.86 7.15 3.96
C VAL A 168 11.54 7.27 3.19
N LEU A 169 11.60 6.95 1.91
CA LEU A 169 10.46 7.07 1.00
C LEU A 169 9.39 6.02 1.33
N ARG A 170 8.17 6.33 0.93
CA ARG A 170 7.11 5.32 0.77
C ARG A 170 6.74 5.28 -0.70
N VAL A 171 6.96 4.13 -1.34
CA VAL A 171 6.76 3.93 -2.78
C VAL A 171 5.64 2.93 -3.01
N GLN A 172 4.61 3.35 -3.71
CA GLN A 172 3.60 2.49 -4.29
C GLN A 172 3.92 2.34 -5.77
N GLU A 173 3.95 1.10 -6.26
CA GLU A 173 4.29 0.83 -7.65
C GLU A 173 3.68 -0.48 -8.14
N LYS A 174 3.64 -0.61 -9.44
CA LYS A 174 3.28 -1.82 -10.17
C LYS A 174 4.39 -2.14 -11.17
N ALA A 175 4.66 -3.41 -11.36
CA ALA A 175 5.60 -3.85 -12.38
C ALA A 175 5.01 -3.63 -13.77
N HIS A 176 5.84 -3.15 -14.69
CA HIS A 176 5.54 -2.94 -16.10
C HIS A 176 6.59 -3.61 -16.96
N LYS A 177 6.21 -3.93 -18.20
CA LYS A 177 7.16 -4.45 -19.17
C LYS A 177 8.09 -3.33 -19.63
N VAL A 178 9.38 -3.44 -19.29
CA VAL A 178 10.42 -2.48 -19.65
C VAL A 178 11.55 -3.24 -20.34
N GLY A 179 11.77 -2.94 -21.63
CA GLY A 179 12.71 -3.70 -22.45
C GLY A 179 12.31 -5.17 -22.57
N ASN A 180 13.17 -6.08 -22.12
CA ASN A 180 12.96 -7.53 -22.25
C ASN A 180 12.35 -8.20 -21.00
N GLY A 181 11.92 -7.46 -20.00
CA GLY A 181 11.40 -8.02 -18.74
C GLY A 181 10.45 -7.11 -17.99
N GLU A 182 9.83 -7.65 -16.95
CA GLU A 182 9.05 -6.86 -16.00
C GLU A 182 9.98 -6.14 -15.02
N LYS A 183 9.72 -4.87 -14.76
CA LYS A 183 10.47 -4.03 -13.82
C LYS A 183 9.55 -3.12 -13.02
N ASN A 184 9.96 -2.82 -11.83
CA ASN A 184 9.42 -1.74 -11.02
C ASN A 184 10.07 -0.41 -11.45
N TYR A 185 9.75 0.04 -12.65
CA TYR A 185 10.41 1.19 -13.27
C TYR A 185 10.36 2.46 -12.42
N PHE A 186 9.31 2.60 -11.59
CA PHE A 186 9.11 3.78 -10.79
C PHE A 186 10.16 3.89 -9.67
N SER A 187 10.45 2.80 -8.97
CA SER A 187 11.53 2.76 -7.97
C SER A 187 12.91 2.60 -8.64
N GLU A 188 13.07 1.66 -9.57
CA GLU A 188 14.37 1.28 -10.10
C GLU A 188 14.97 2.31 -11.05
N LEU A 189 14.14 2.88 -11.96
CA LEU A 189 14.62 3.75 -13.04
C LEU A 189 14.30 5.22 -12.80
N PHE A 190 13.11 5.52 -12.28
CA PHE A 190 12.69 6.91 -12.08
C PHE A 190 13.22 7.49 -10.78
N LEU A 191 12.97 6.84 -9.64
CA LEU A 191 13.45 7.29 -8.34
C LEU A 191 14.90 6.87 -8.07
N GLU A 192 15.37 5.78 -8.68
CA GLU A 192 16.68 5.15 -8.42
C GLU A 192 16.86 4.89 -6.92
N CYS A 193 15.90 4.15 -6.34
CA CYS A 193 15.90 3.80 -4.92
C CYS A 193 15.82 2.28 -4.72
N GLU A 194 16.33 1.83 -3.58
CA GLU A 194 16.23 0.46 -3.11
C GLU A 194 14.98 0.31 -2.24
N THR A 195 14.08 -0.60 -2.61
CA THR A 195 12.85 -0.86 -1.88
C THR A 195 13.01 -2.01 -0.90
N GLN A 196 12.34 -1.91 0.23
CA GLN A 196 12.16 -2.98 1.21
C GLN A 196 10.78 -3.60 1.04
N ILE A 197 10.56 -4.75 1.67
CA ILE A 197 9.24 -5.39 1.73
C ILE A 197 8.19 -4.44 2.35
N SER A 198 7.00 -4.39 1.79
CA SER A 198 5.90 -3.58 2.33
C SER A 198 5.26 -4.26 3.54
N ASP A 199 4.55 -3.48 4.36
CA ASP A 199 3.78 -4.01 5.50
C ASP A 199 2.80 -5.12 5.05
N LYS A 200 2.17 -4.93 3.88
CA LYS A 200 1.24 -5.91 3.31
C LYS A 200 1.95 -7.19 2.89
N GLU A 201 3.04 -7.10 2.14
CA GLU A 201 3.81 -8.26 1.70
C GLU A 201 4.35 -9.04 2.90
N ALA A 202 4.88 -8.37 3.91
CA ALA A 202 5.36 -9.02 5.14
C ALA A 202 4.25 -9.79 5.87
N VAL A 203 3.08 -9.17 6.02
CA VAL A 203 1.92 -9.80 6.67
C VAL A 203 1.41 -10.99 5.86
N ASP A 204 1.34 -10.87 4.54
CA ASP A 204 0.87 -11.94 3.66
C ASP A 204 1.86 -13.11 3.67
N ALA A 205 3.18 -12.86 3.60
CA ALA A 205 4.21 -13.89 3.73
C ALA A 205 4.16 -14.62 5.07
N ILE A 206 4.03 -13.89 6.19
CA ILE A 206 3.89 -14.51 7.51
C ILE A 206 2.66 -15.42 7.58
N ARG A 207 1.54 -15.04 6.95
CA ARG A 207 0.33 -15.90 6.90
C ARG A 207 0.57 -17.17 6.10
N GLU A 208 1.16 -17.06 4.91
CA GLU A 208 1.45 -18.21 4.06
C GLU A 208 2.37 -19.20 4.78
N ILE A 209 3.46 -18.72 5.39
CA ILE A 209 4.37 -19.55 6.18
C ILE A 209 3.65 -20.20 7.36
N ALA A 210 2.81 -19.45 8.07
CA ALA A 210 2.05 -19.97 9.20
C ALA A 210 1.08 -21.08 8.78
N ASP A 211 0.39 -20.89 7.65
CA ASP A 211 -0.55 -21.87 7.11
C ASP A 211 0.21 -23.13 6.63
N GLU A 212 1.38 -22.99 6.00
CA GLU A 212 2.23 -24.11 5.57
C GLU A 212 2.74 -24.92 6.74
N VAL A 213 3.36 -24.28 7.75
CA VAL A 213 3.87 -24.96 8.95
C VAL A 213 2.75 -25.62 9.74
N THR A 214 1.59 -24.96 9.86
CA THR A 214 0.44 -25.53 10.56
C THR A 214 -0.10 -26.77 9.83
N SER A 215 -0.14 -26.73 8.51
CA SER A 215 -0.56 -27.87 7.70
C SER A 215 0.39 -29.05 7.82
N LYS A 216 1.70 -28.79 7.81
CA LYS A 216 2.75 -29.81 7.83
C LYS A 216 2.91 -30.50 9.18
N TYR A 217 2.93 -29.73 10.28
CA TYR A 217 3.27 -30.23 11.61
C TYR A 217 2.07 -30.44 12.53
N PHE A 218 0.90 -29.92 12.17
CA PHE A 218 -0.31 -29.97 13.00
C PHE A 218 -1.56 -30.41 12.24
N GLU A 219 -1.38 -31.07 11.10
CA GLU A 219 -2.47 -31.58 10.25
C GLU A 219 -3.55 -30.53 9.91
N GLY A 220 -3.13 -29.27 9.74
CA GLY A 220 -4.06 -28.17 9.50
C GLY A 220 -4.92 -27.78 10.71
N ASN A 221 -4.44 -28.06 11.93
CA ASN A 221 -5.17 -27.77 13.16
C ASN A 221 -5.54 -26.28 13.26
N ILE A 222 -6.83 -26.00 13.26
CA ILE A 222 -7.42 -24.65 13.30
C ILE A 222 -7.01 -23.90 14.58
N GLU A 223 -6.87 -24.59 15.71
CA GLU A 223 -6.42 -23.99 16.96
C GLU A 223 -4.99 -23.45 16.83
N MET A 224 -4.10 -24.17 16.15
CA MET A 224 -2.73 -23.71 15.91
C MET A 224 -2.68 -22.48 15.00
N ALA A 225 -3.49 -22.47 13.94
CA ALA A 225 -3.60 -21.26 13.09
C ALA A 225 -4.09 -20.03 13.89
N ALA A 226 -5.02 -20.24 14.82
CA ALA A 226 -5.46 -19.17 15.73
C ALA A 226 -4.37 -18.77 16.73
N LYS A 227 -3.56 -19.70 17.25
CA LYS A 227 -2.42 -19.42 18.15
C LYS A 227 -1.36 -18.56 17.45
N VAL A 228 -1.03 -18.84 16.19
CA VAL A 228 -0.09 -18.02 15.42
C VAL A 228 -0.59 -16.60 15.30
N LYS A 229 -1.86 -16.40 14.94
CA LYS A 229 -2.45 -15.06 14.85
C LYS A 229 -2.48 -14.34 16.20
N ALA A 230 -2.77 -15.06 17.28
CA ALA A 230 -2.75 -14.51 18.63
C ALA A 230 -1.33 -14.10 19.05
N ALA A 231 -0.31 -14.88 18.69
CA ALA A 231 1.09 -14.55 18.92
C ALA A 231 1.51 -13.28 18.17
N LEU A 232 1.09 -13.12 16.92
CA LEU A 232 1.32 -11.92 16.12
C LEU A 232 0.68 -10.65 16.73
N ILE A 233 -0.57 -10.76 17.19
CA ILE A 233 -1.25 -9.64 17.86
C ILE A 233 -0.55 -9.28 19.17
N GLN A 234 -0.13 -10.28 19.92
CA GLN A 234 0.56 -10.04 21.19
C GLN A 234 1.92 -9.39 20.94
N GLU A 235 2.70 -9.87 19.96
CA GLU A 235 3.95 -9.21 19.59
C GLU A 235 3.69 -7.77 19.13
N ALA A 236 2.64 -7.52 18.34
CA ALA A 236 2.25 -6.17 17.96
C ALA A 236 1.87 -5.27 19.16
N LYS A 237 1.29 -5.83 20.24
CA LYS A 237 1.02 -5.08 21.48
C LYS A 237 2.31 -4.75 22.22
N ASP A 238 3.25 -5.67 22.22
CA ASP A 238 4.54 -5.57 22.92
C ASP A 238 5.59 -4.75 22.13
N MET A 239 5.32 -4.42 20.86
CA MET A 239 6.18 -3.54 20.05
C MET A 239 6.40 -2.20 20.77
N GLY A 240 7.67 -1.79 20.85
CA GLY A 240 8.08 -0.49 21.36
C GLY A 240 7.87 0.65 20.36
N ASP A 241 8.59 1.74 20.58
CA ASP A 241 8.52 2.93 19.69
C ASP A 241 9.21 2.73 18.34
N ASP A 242 9.94 1.63 18.17
CA ASP A 242 10.66 1.26 16.94
C ASP A 242 9.79 0.53 15.89
N ASP A 243 8.51 0.29 16.21
CA ASP A 243 7.53 -0.36 15.33
C ASP A 243 8.07 -1.63 14.64
N SER A 244 8.91 -2.42 15.33
CA SER A 244 9.52 -3.63 14.78
C SER A 244 8.96 -4.91 15.39
N LEU A 245 8.69 -5.88 14.50
CA LEU A 245 8.20 -7.20 14.81
C LEU A 245 9.38 -8.19 14.80
N ILE A 246 9.52 -8.98 15.85
CA ILE A 246 10.59 -9.98 15.97
C ILE A 246 10.03 -11.37 15.71
N LEU A 247 10.45 -11.98 14.58
CA LEU A 247 9.90 -13.26 14.13
C LEU A 247 10.08 -14.37 15.16
N GLU A 248 11.24 -14.47 15.80
CA GLU A 248 11.53 -15.51 16.80
C GLU A 248 10.55 -15.47 17.98
N LYS A 249 10.14 -14.28 18.42
CA LYS A 249 9.16 -14.16 19.50
C LYS A 249 7.79 -14.67 19.10
N ILE A 250 7.41 -14.46 17.83
CA ILE A 250 6.14 -14.98 17.30
C ILE A 250 6.18 -16.50 17.28
N VAL A 251 7.24 -17.05 16.72
CA VAL A 251 7.47 -18.49 16.57
C VAL A 251 7.50 -19.19 17.94
N ASP A 252 8.19 -18.60 18.90
CA ASP A 252 8.24 -19.13 20.28
C ASP A 252 6.87 -19.15 20.96
N ARG A 253 6.10 -18.09 20.81
CA ARG A 253 4.74 -18.01 21.37
C ARG A 253 3.75 -18.94 20.68
N ALA A 254 3.87 -19.09 19.35
CA ALA A 254 2.94 -19.89 18.57
C ALA A 254 3.17 -21.40 18.74
N PHE A 255 4.42 -21.85 18.63
CA PHE A 255 4.76 -23.27 18.52
C PHE A 255 5.32 -23.87 19.81
N GLY A 256 5.57 -23.06 20.87
CA GLY A 256 5.98 -23.55 22.19
C GLY A 256 7.25 -24.40 22.13
N GLU A 257 7.17 -25.69 22.51
CA GLU A 257 8.31 -26.60 22.54
C GLU A 257 8.55 -27.37 21.23
N ASN A 258 7.70 -27.20 20.20
CA ASN A 258 7.88 -27.87 18.91
C ASN A 258 9.03 -27.22 18.12
N SER A 259 10.24 -27.76 18.29
CA SER A 259 11.45 -27.25 17.65
C SER A 259 11.41 -27.39 16.12
N GLU A 260 10.85 -28.51 15.60
CA GLU A 260 10.79 -28.74 14.15
C GLU A 260 9.91 -27.72 13.43
N ALA A 261 8.74 -27.40 13.99
CA ALA A 261 7.86 -26.37 13.44
C ALA A 261 8.50 -24.96 13.50
N LYS A 262 9.26 -24.67 14.56
CA LYS A 262 10.00 -23.41 14.68
C LYS A 262 11.09 -23.28 13.62
N ASP A 263 11.91 -24.32 13.48
CA ASP A 263 13.02 -24.33 12.51
C ASP A 263 12.50 -24.21 11.09
N GLU A 264 11.39 -24.88 10.77
CA GLU A 264 10.73 -24.79 9.46
C GLU A 264 10.22 -23.37 9.21
N PHE A 265 9.52 -22.76 10.19
CA PHE A 265 9.03 -21.38 10.03
C PHE A 265 10.19 -20.42 9.73
N VAL A 266 11.30 -20.52 10.46
CA VAL A 266 12.48 -19.67 10.25
C VAL A 266 13.14 -19.95 8.89
N ALA A 267 13.16 -21.21 8.43
CA ALA A 267 13.69 -21.57 7.12
C ALA A 267 12.84 -20.95 5.99
N LEU A 268 11.51 -21.11 6.06
CA LEU A 268 10.57 -20.51 5.11
C LEU A 268 10.64 -18.98 5.13
N ALA A 269 10.75 -18.36 6.31
CA ALA A 269 10.89 -16.91 6.40
C ALA A 269 12.11 -16.39 5.62
N LYS A 270 13.21 -17.15 5.58
CA LYS A 270 14.38 -16.82 4.75
C LYS A 270 14.11 -17.00 3.26
N GLU A 271 13.33 -18.00 2.87
CA GLU A 271 12.95 -18.22 1.46
C GLU A 271 12.02 -17.10 0.95
N TYR A 272 11.21 -16.52 1.83
CA TYR A 272 10.35 -15.35 1.55
C TYR A 272 11.11 -14.01 1.71
N ASP A 273 12.42 -14.02 1.88
CA ASP A 273 13.25 -12.83 2.11
C ASP A 273 12.79 -11.97 3.31
N LEU A 274 12.12 -12.59 4.30
CA LEU A 274 11.72 -11.90 5.50
C LEU A 274 12.94 -11.69 6.43
N PRO A 275 13.23 -10.44 6.83
CA PRO A 275 14.27 -10.20 7.82
C PRO A 275 13.83 -10.67 9.22
N HIS A 276 14.79 -10.98 10.10
CA HIS A 276 14.51 -11.35 11.51
C HIS A 276 13.69 -10.29 12.25
N GLN A 277 13.95 -9.04 11.95
CA GLN A 277 13.24 -7.89 12.47
C GLN A 277 12.55 -7.15 11.33
N ILE A 278 11.23 -7.11 11.36
CA ILE A 278 10.40 -6.54 10.31
C ILE A 278 9.78 -5.24 10.84
N GLU A 279 10.08 -4.14 10.20
CA GLU A 279 9.41 -2.88 10.50
C GLU A 279 8.02 -2.86 9.85
N VAL A 280 6.97 -2.99 10.63
CA VAL A 280 5.57 -2.99 10.19
C VAL A 280 4.76 -2.02 11.03
N ASP A 281 3.86 -1.25 10.41
CA ASP A 281 2.94 -0.37 11.12
C ASP A 281 2.08 -1.18 12.11
N LYS A 282 2.24 -0.88 13.39
CA LYS A 282 1.56 -1.55 14.50
C LYS A 282 0.03 -1.57 14.33
N SER A 283 -0.53 -0.46 13.87
CA SER A 283 -1.97 -0.34 13.69
C SER A 283 -2.48 -1.15 12.49
N TYR A 284 -1.65 -1.30 11.46
CA TYR A 284 -1.95 -2.17 10.33
C TYR A 284 -1.92 -3.64 10.76
N LEU A 285 -0.85 -4.07 11.44
CA LEU A 285 -0.69 -5.44 11.94
C LEU A 285 -1.88 -5.86 12.83
N GLN A 286 -2.24 -5.02 13.81
CA GLN A 286 -3.38 -5.28 14.67
C GLN A 286 -4.70 -5.43 13.90
N ARG A 287 -4.93 -4.62 12.87
CA ARG A 287 -6.13 -4.73 12.03
C ARG A 287 -6.10 -5.97 11.15
N ALA A 288 -4.94 -6.31 10.57
CA ALA A 288 -4.77 -7.43 9.67
C ALA A 288 -5.07 -8.78 10.35
N PHE A 289 -4.74 -8.90 11.63
CA PHE A 289 -4.95 -10.12 12.41
C PHE A 289 -6.08 -10.05 13.43
N LYS A 290 -6.83 -8.95 13.48
CA LYS A 290 -7.90 -8.72 14.47
C LYS A 290 -8.95 -9.83 14.51
N THR A 291 -9.24 -10.44 13.37
CA THR A 291 -10.34 -11.41 13.25
C THR A 291 -9.87 -12.77 12.75
N GLN A 292 -10.38 -13.81 13.37
CA GLN A 292 -10.35 -15.16 12.86
C GLN A 292 -11.56 -15.37 11.96
N ARG A 293 -11.34 -15.93 10.79
CA ARG A 293 -12.37 -16.30 9.81
C ARG A 293 -12.19 -17.76 9.43
N PHE A 294 -13.28 -18.51 9.46
CA PHE A 294 -13.37 -19.87 8.97
C PHE A 294 -14.45 -19.91 7.90
N VAL A 295 -14.16 -20.62 6.84
CA VAL A 295 -15.12 -20.87 5.76
C VAL A 295 -15.17 -22.37 5.58
N ALA A 296 -16.34 -22.99 5.82
CA ALA A 296 -16.57 -24.39 5.57
C ALA A 296 -16.89 -24.64 4.09
N ASP A 297 -16.70 -25.89 3.63
CA ASP A 297 -16.98 -26.34 2.26
C ASP A 297 -18.44 -26.13 1.83
N ASN A 298 -19.35 -26.18 2.82
CA ASN A 298 -20.79 -25.91 2.62
C ASN A 298 -21.14 -24.42 2.58
N GLY A 299 -20.15 -23.51 2.61
CA GLY A 299 -20.33 -22.08 2.53
C GLY A 299 -20.65 -21.39 3.85
N VAL A 300 -20.68 -22.09 4.98
CA VAL A 300 -20.82 -21.46 6.29
C VAL A 300 -19.57 -20.67 6.62
N GLU A 301 -19.74 -19.39 6.94
CA GLU A 301 -18.67 -18.51 7.40
C GLU A 301 -18.85 -18.16 8.87
N ILE A 302 -17.80 -18.35 9.66
CA ILE A 302 -17.72 -17.97 11.06
C ILE A 302 -16.60 -16.96 11.21
N LYS A 303 -16.92 -15.78 11.81
CA LYS A 303 -15.97 -14.70 12.03
C LYS A 303 -16.10 -14.15 13.44
N PHE A 304 -14.98 -14.09 14.15
CA PHE A 304 -14.92 -13.53 15.51
C PHE A 304 -13.54 -12.92 15.80
N PRO A 305 -13.41 -12.05 16.84
CA PRO A 305 -12.11 -11.50 17.25
C PRO A 305 -11.13 -12.60 17.66
N VAL A 306 -9.90 -12.54 17.18
CA VAL A 306 -8.85 -13.52 17.53
C VAL A 306 -8.58 -13.57 19.04
N GLU A 307 -8.75 -12.45 19.74
CA GLU A 307 -8.58 -12.38 21.20
C GLU A 307 -9.45 -13.39 21.94
N LEU A 308 -10.63 -13.74 21.41
CA LEU A 308 -11.51 -14.74 22.00
C LEU A 308 -10.92 -16.15 21.95
N CYS A 309 -10.02 -16.44 20.99
CA CYS A 309 -9.33 -17.72 20.91
C CYS A 309 -8.37 -17.99 22.06
N GLN A 310 -8.00 -16.94 22.83
CA GLN A 310 -7.13 -17.07 23.99
C GLN A 310 -7.89 -17.51 25.27
N ASP A 311 -9.23 -17.46 25.23
CA ASP A 311 -10.09 -17.86 26.34
C ASP A 311 -10.89 -19.13 25.97
N PRO A 312 -10.47 -20.32 26.46
CA PRO A 312 -11.17 -21.57 26.18
C PRO A 312 -12.61 -21.60 26.69
N GLU A 313 -13.00 -20.71 27.60
CA GLU A 313 -14.38 -20.59 28.04
C GLU A 313 -15.29 -19.84 27.05
N GLN A 314 -14.69 -19.05 26.16
CA GLN A 314 -15.41 -18.30 25.13
C GLN A 314 -15.38 -18.98 23.76
N VAL A 315 -14.23 -19.53 23.37
CA VAL A 315 -14.06 -20.22 22.06
C VAL A 315 -13.32 -21.52 22.26
N GLN A 316 -13.96 -22.61 21.89
CA GLN A 316 -13.33 -23.93 21.78
C GLN A 316 -13.34 -24.39 20.33
N MET A 317 -12.23 -24.91 19.87
CA MET A 317 -12.05 -25.46 18.53
C MET A 317 -11.49 -26.88 18.66
N VAL A 318 -12.21 -27.84 18.12
CA VAL A 318 -11.85 -29.27 18.20
C VAL A 318 -11.83 -29.86 16.80
N ALA A 319 -10.68 -30.41 16.40
CA ALA A 319 -10.57 -31.21 15.20
C ALA A 319 -11.14 -32.64 15.50
N ASN A 320 -12.06 -33.12 14.66
CA ASN A 320 -12.65 -34.41 14.81
C ASN A 320 -11.88 -35.47 14.00
N PRO A 321 -11.91 -36.77 14.41
CA PRO A 321 -11.20 -37.81 13.70
C PRO A 321 -11.67 -38.07 12.27
N ASP A 322 -12.85 -37.57 11.89
CA ASP A 322 -13.44 -37.69 10.55
C ASP A 322 -13.01 -36.56 9.60
N GLY A 323 -12.07 -35.69 10.03
CA GLY A 323 -11.60 -34.54 9.25
C GLY A 323 -12.51 -33.32 9.35
N THR A 324 -13.61 -33.39 10.11
CA THR A 324 -14.43 -32.20 10.41
C THR A 324 -13.87 -31.45 11.62
N PHE A 325 -14.39 -30.23 11.87
CA PHE A 325 -14.07 -29.49 13.08
C PHE A 325 -15.34 -28.96 13.76
N THR A 326 -15.25 -28.80 15.05
CA THR A 326 -16.32 -28.23 15.87
C THR A 326 -15.82 -26.91 16.48
N ILE A 327 -16.60 -25.85 16.30
CA ILE A 327 -16.35 -24.56 16.96
C ILE A 327 -17.51 -24.31 17.93
N THR A 328 -17.17 -24.15 19.21
CA THR A 328 -18.13 -23.79 20.25
C THR A 328 -17.87 -22.34 20.68
N LEU A 329 -18.89 -21.53 20.55
CA LEU A 329 -18.89 -20.12 21.01
C LEU A 329 -19.78 -20.02 22.23
N SER A 330 -19.23 -19.55 23.35
CA SER A 330 -19.92 -19.45 24.63
C SER A 330 -19.96 -17.99 25.13
N LYS A 331 -20.84 -17.70 26.08
CA LYS A 331 -20.94 -16.38 26.71
C LYS A 331 -21.24 -15.23 25.75
N LEU A 332 -21.96 -15.52 24.66
CA LEU A 332 -22.39 -14.50 23.70
C LEU A 332 -23.61 -13.74 24.24
N HIS A 333 -23.52 -12.43 24.25
CA HIS A 333 -24.65 -11.55 24.55
C HIS A 333 -25.17 -10.93 23.24
N PRO A 334 -26.47 -11.03 22.93
CA PRO A 334 -27.01 -10.38 21.74
C PRO A 334 -26.86 -8.86 21.88
N SER A 335 -26.29 -8.21 20.87
CA SER A 335 -26.39 -6.76 20.73
C SER A 335 -27.77 -6.43 20.17
N LEU A 336 -28.62 -5.81 20.99
CA LEU A 336 -29.93 -5.30 20.60
C LEU A 336 -29.79 -4.03 19.74
#